data_a2622ea2694ee95404e372b7848ef536
#
_entry.id   a2622ea2694ee95404e372b7848ef536
#
_cell.length_a   1.000
_cell.length_b   1.000
_cell.length_c   1.000
_cell.angle_alpha   90.00
_cell.angle_beta   90.00
_cell.angle_gamma   90.00
#
_symmetry.space_group_name_H-M   'P 1'
#
loop_
_entity.id
_entity.type
_entity.pdbx_description
1 polymer ?
#
loop_
_entity_poly.entity_id
_entity_poly.type
_entity_poly.pdbx_seq_one_letter_code
_entity_poly.pdbx_strand_id
1 'polypeptide(L)'
;MRVKICGITNLEDAMDAINAGADALGFVFFKNSPRYVDPKKVREIVEKLPPFVQTVGLFVNENENFINEICKESKMQLAQIIDDHDLIHYGQLNTKYIKVVRVKDKKDLVNLNKEYYLVDAFVDAFGGEGKESL
;
A
#
# COMPACT_ATOMS: atom_id res chain seq x y z
N MET A 1 -14.41 -11.45 7.16
CA MET A 1 -12.98 -11.25 6.83
C MET A 1 -12.88 -10.29 5.67
N ARG A 2 -11.92 -9.38 5.71
CA ARG A 2 -11.68 -8.45 4.61
C ARG A 2 -10.42 -8.84 3.85
N VAL A 3 -10.43 -8.66 2.54
CA VAL A 3 -9.36 -9.10 1.65
C VAL A 3 -8.87 -7.93 0.82
N LYS A 4 -7.56 -7.69 0.84
CA LYS A 4 -6.88 -6.76 -0.05
C LYS A 4 -6.00 -7.55 -1.03
N ILE A 5 -6.14 -7.25 -2.32
CA ILE A 5 -5.27 -7.79 -3.37
C ILE A 5 -4.30 -6.69 -3.78
N CYS A 6 -3.01 -6.98 -3.68
CA CYS A 6 -1.94 -6.01 -3.89
C CYS A 6 -1.27 -6.22 -5.25
N GLY A 7 -0.75 -5.13 -5.81
CA GLY A 7 0.05 -5.19 -7.04
C GLY A 7 -0.78 -5.17 -8.32
N ILE A 8 -1.91 -4.50 -8.31
CA ILE A 8 -2.75 -4.32 -9.50
C ILE A 8 -2.05 -3.39 -10.48
N THR A 9 -1.97 -3.81 -11.74
CA THR A 9 -1.33 -3.04 -12.81
C THR A 9 -2.23 -2.75 -14.01
N ASN A 10 -3.44 -3.33 -14.04
CA ASN A 10 -4.38 -3.14 -15.16
C ASN A 10 -5.82 -3.31 -14.69
N LEU A 11 -6.76 -2.86 -15.51
CA LEU A 11 -8.19 -2.91 -15.17
C LEU A 11 -8.72 -4.35 -15.13
N GLU A 12 -8.26 -5.22 -16.02
CA GLU A 12 -8.73 -6.61 -16.05
C GLU A 12 -8.43 -7.32 -14.74
N ASP A 13 -7.20 -7.21 -14.24
CA ASP A 13 -6.81 -7.81 -12.95
C ASP A 13 -7.57 -7.18 -11.78
N ALA A 14 -7.81 -5.87 -11.83
CA ALA A 14 -8.62 -5.18 -10.83
C ALA A 14 -10.04 -5.76 -10.76
N MET A 15 -10.69 -5.91 -11.91
CA MET A 15 -12.04 -6.45 -11.96
C MET A 15 -12.11 -7.92 -11.57
N ASP A 16 -11.12 -8.72 -11.96
CA ASP A 16 -11.01 -10.12 -11.54
C ASP A 16 -10.90 -10.24 -10.01
N ALA A 17 -10.08 -9.41 -9.40
CA ALA A 17 -9.93 -9.38 -7.94
C ALA A 17 -11.24 -9.00 -7.24
N ILE A 18 -11.94 -7.99 -7.76
CA ILE A 18 -13.24 -7.56 -7.21
C ILE A 18 -14.28 -8.66 -7.35
N ASN A 19 -14.37 -9.29 -8.51
CA ASN A 19 -15.31 -10.37 -8.77
C ASN A 19 -15.01 -11.60 -7.90
N ALA A 20 -13.77 -11.78 -7.48
CA ALA A 20 -13.37 -12.82 -6.53
C ALA A 20 -13.64 -12.45 -5.06
N GLY A 21 -14.12 -11.24 -4.79
CA GLY A 21 -14.51 -10.79 -3.45
C GLY A 21 -13.53 -9.87 -2.74
N ALA A 22 -12.59 -9.26 -3.45
CA ALA A 22 -11.66 -8.29 -2.82
C ALA A 22 -12.41 -7.04 -2.33
N ASP A 23 -12.08 -6.61 -1.12
CA ASP A 23 -12.60 -5.39 -0.50
C ASP A 23 -11.72 -4.18 -0.80
N ALA A 24 -10.44 -4.41 -1.09
CA ALA A 24 -9.45 -3.37 -1.36
C ALA A 24 -8.46 -3.83 -2.42
N LEU A 25 -7.97 -2.86 -3.19
CA LEU A 25 -6.94 -3.06 -4.20
C LEU A 25 -5.72 -2.21 -3.89
N GLY A 26 -4.54 -2.82 -3.95
CA GLY A 26 -3.26 -2.14 -3.76
C GLY A 26 -2.56 -1.85 -5.08
N PHE A 27 -2.05 -0.63 -5.20
CA PHE A 27 -1.29 -0.14 -6.34
C PHE A 27 0.11 0.26 -5.87
N VAL A 28 1.14 -0.22 -6.52
CA VAL A 28 2.53 -0.04 -6.08
C VAL A 28 3.12 1.21 -6.75
N PHE A 29 3.50 2.19 -5.93
CA PHE A 29 4.18 3.41 -6.39
C PHE A 29 5.68 3.41 -6.12
N PHE A 30 6.25 2.26 -5.86
CA PHE A 30 7.68 2.05 -5.72
C PHE A 30 8.27 1.65 -7.07
N LYS A 31 9.06 2.54 -7.69
CA LYS A 31 9.53 2.39 -9.07
C LYS A 31 10.39 1.15 -9.31
N ASN A 32 11.09 0.66 -8.28
CA ASN A 32 11.92 -0.54 -8.41
C ASN A 32 11.11 -1.85 -8.34
N SER A 33 9.82 -1.77 -8.08
CA SER A 33 8.95 -2.95 -8.07
C SER A 33 8.57 -3.35 -9.50
N PRO A 34 8.57 -4.66 -9.83
CA PRO A 34 8.06 -5.13 -11.12
C PRO A 34 6.56 -4.85 -11.31
N ARG A 35 5.83 -4.57 -10.21
CA ARG A 35 4.40 -4.24 -10.23
C ARG A 35 4.14 -2.73 -10.15
N TYR A 36 5.18 -1.91 -10.31
CA TYR A 36 5.01 -0.46 -10.38
C TYR A 36 4.02 -0.07 -11.46
N VAL A 37 3.18 0.90 -11.15
CA VAL A 37 2.24 1.47 -12.12
C VAL A 37 2.22 3.00 -11.96
N ASP A 38 2.17 3.69 -13.10
CA ASP A 38 2.15 5.15 -13.14
C ASP A 38 0.86 5.70 -12.50
N PRO A 39 0.95 6.78 -11.70
CA PRO A 39 -0.22 7.35 -11.02
C PRO A 39 -1.37 7.74 -11.95
N LYS A 40 -1.08 8.21 -13.16
CA LYS A 40 -2.13 8.57 -14.14
C LYS A 40 -2.87 7.35 -14.63
N LYS A 41 -2.14 6.26 -14.87
CA LYS A 41 -2.75 4.98 -15.24
C LYS A 41 -3.59 4.41 -14.11
N VAL A 42 -3.12 4.51 -12.87
CA VAL A 42 -3.89 4.10 -11.69
C VAL A 42 -5.20 4.88 -11.61
N ARG A 43 -5.14 6.19 -11.82
CA ARG A 43 -6.35 7.03 -11.83
C ARG A 43 -7.37 6.54 -12.87
N GLU A 44 -6.94 6.23 -14.07
CA GLU A 44 -7.82 5.70 -15.12
C GLU A 44 -8.49 4.40 -14.70
N ILE A 45 -7.74 3.50 -14.05
CA ILE A 45 -8.27 2.25 -13.51
C ILE A 45 -9.31 2.54 -12.41
N VAL A 46 -8.94 3.37 -11.43
CA VAL A 46 -9.77 3.68 -10.26
C VAL A 46 -11.11 4.31 -10.66
N GLU A 47 -11.12 5.20 -11.65
CA GLU A 47 -12.33 5.84 -12.14
C GLU A 47 -13.36 4.86 -12.74
N LYS A 48 -12.92 3.67 -13.11
CA LYS A 48 -13.77 2.61 -13.67
C LYS A 48 -14.17 1.55 -12.64
N LEU A 49 -13.71 1.65 -11.40
CA LEU A 49 -14.05 0.67 -10.38
C LEU A 49 -15.48 0.88 -9.84
N PRO A 50 -16.15 -0.21 -9.45
CA PRO A 50 -17.45 -0.09 -8.78
C PRO A 50 -17.28 0.52 -7.37
N PRO A 51 -18.39 1.00 -6.76
CA PRO A 51 -18.34 1.48 -5.38
C PRO A 51 -18.01 0.37 -4.37
N PHE A 52 -17.65 0.77 -3.15
CA PHE A 52 -17.30 -0.11 -2.03
C PHE A 52 -16.03 -0.93 -2.23
N VAL A 53 -15.12 -0.44 -3.07
CA VAL A 53 -13.77 -0.98 -3.19
C VAL A 53 -12.78 0.09 -2.71
N GLN A 54 -12.00 -0.22 -1.68
CA GLN A 54 -11.00 0.70 -1.18
C GLN A 54 -9.75 0.66 -2.05
N THR A 55 -9.19 1.83 -2.36
CA THR A 55 -7.93 1.95 -3.11
C THR A 55 -6.78 2.27 -2.18
N VAL A 56 -5.70 1.50 -2.28
CA VAL A 56 -4.54 1.59 -1.39
C VAL A 56 -3.28 1.83 -2.22
N GLY A 57 -2.57 2.91 -1.93
CA GLY A 57 -1.28 3.18 -2.55
C GLY A 57 -0.14 2.70 -1.65
N LEU A 58 0.82 1.97 -2.23
CA LEU A 58 1.99 1.47 -1.51
C LEU A 58 3.19 2.36 -1.78
N PHE A 59 3.81 2.84 -0.70
CA PHE A 59 4.95 3.74 -0.73
C PHE A 59 6.11 3.17 0.08
N VAL A 60 7.33 3.36 -0.42
CA VAL A 60 8.56 2.90 0.23
C VAL A 60 9.54 4.08 0.32
N ASN A 61 9.85 4.49 1.54
CA ASN A 61 10.87 5.52 1.85
C ASN A 61 10.64 6.84 1.10
N GLU A 62 9.40 7.30 1.05
CA GLU A 62 9.02 8.58 0.44
C GLU A 62 8.62 9.60 1.52
N ASN A 63 8.70 10.90 1.19
CA ASN A 63 8.25 11.95 2.09
C ASN A 63 6.74 12.19 1.97
N GLU A 64 6.18 12.94 2.93
CA GLU A 64 4.76 13.24 2.99
C GLU A 64 4.25 14.03 1.80
N ASN A 65 5.07 14.94 1.25
CA ASN A 65 4.68 15.73 0.08
C ASN A 65 4.48 14.86 -1.16
N PHE A 66 5.40 13.94 -1.39
CA PHE A 66 5.30 12.98 -2.48
C PHE A 66 4.07 12.09 -2.33
N ILE A 67 3.86 11.54 -1.12
CA ILE A 67 2.71 10.67 -0.85
C ILE A 67 1.39 11.43 -1.08
N ASN A 68 1.28 12.65 -0.57
CA ASN A 68 0.08 13.47 -0.75
C ASN A 68 -0.21 13.74 -2.23
N GLU A 69 0.82 14.10 -2.99
CA GLU A 69 0.70 14.38 -4.42
C GLU A 69 0.24 13.15 -5.21
N ILE A 70 0.89 12.01 -4.97
CA ILE A 70 0.56 10.77 -5.67
C ILE A 70 -0.84 10.26 -5.29
N CYS A 71 -1.19 10.30 -4.01
CA CYS A 71 -2.53 9.88 -3.57
C CYS A 71 -3.62 10.76 -4.17
N LYS A 72 -3.39 12.05 -4.29
CA LYS A 72 -4.33 12.99 -4.92
C LYS A 72 -4.49 12.68 -6.41
N GLU A 73 -3.38 12.55 -7.12
CA GLU A 73 -3.38 12.27 -8.56
C GLU A 73 -4.03 10.95 -8.91
N SER A 74 -3.74 9.90 -8.15
CA SER A 74 -4.21 8.53 -8.39
C SER A 74 -5.51 8.18 -7.69
N LYS A 75 -6.06 9.10 -6.87
CA LYS A 75 -7.31 8.89 -6.09
C LYS A 75 -7.23 7.75 -5.09
N MET A 76 -6.10 7.65 -4.38
CA MET A 76 -5.97 6.66 -3.31
C MET A 76 -6.72 7.11 -2.05
N GLN A 77 -7.38 6.16 -1.41
CA GLN A 77 -8.12 6.37 -0.17
C GLN A 77 -7.28 6.04 1.06
N LEU A 78 -6.26 5.21 0.90
CA LEU A 78 -5.37 4.79 1.97
C LEU A 78 -3.94 4.72 1.45
N ALA A 79 -2.98 5.19 2.26
CA ALA A 79 -1.55 5.03 1.99
C ALA A 79 -0.98 3.92 2.88
N GLN A 80 -0.42 2.90 2.26
CA GLN A 80 0.33 1.85 2.95
C GLN A 80 1.82 2.20 2.85
N ILE A 81 2.48 2.38 4.00
CA ILE A 81 3.76 3.06 4.05
C ILE A 81 4.82 2.19 4.73
N ILE A 82 5.92 1.95 4.00
CA ILE A 82 7.20 1.50 4.57
C ILE A 82 8.07 2.74 4.73
N ASP A 83 8.47 3.05 5.96
CA ASP A 83 9.29 4.21 6.30
C ASP A 83 10.47 3.76 7.17
N ASP A 84 11.51 3.21 6.53
CA ASP A 84 12.68 2.66 7.21
C ASP A 84 13.58 3.75 7.82
N HIS A 85 13.47 4.98 7.32
CA HIS A 85 14.35 6.10 7.68
C HIS A 85 13.66 7.14 8.57
N ASP A 86 12.42 6.89 8.95
CA ASP A 86 11.63 7.77 9.81
C ASP A 86 11.55 9.21 9.27
N LEU A 87 11.32 9.34 7.97
CA LEU A 87 11.32 10.62 7.26
C LEU A 87 9.96 11.33 7.25
N ILE A 88 8.89 10.62 7.58
CA ILE A 88 7.54 11.11 7.35
C ILE A 88 7.00 11.83 8.57
N HIS A 89 6.49 13.03 8.37
CA HIS A 89 5.63 13.73 9.32
C HIS A 89 4.18 13.29 9.10
N TYR A 90 3.76 12.26 9.78
CA TYR A 90 2.45 11.61 9.56
C TYR A 90 1.26 12.54 9.75
N GLY A 91 1.39 13.53 10.64
CA GLY A 91 0.36 14.56 10.83
C GLY A 91 0.13 15.46 9.61
N GLN A 92 1.02 15.46 8.64
CA GLN A 92 0.92 16.23 7.40
C GLN A 92 0.40 15.42 6.21
N LEU A 93 0.09 14.14 6.43
CA LEU A 93 -0.56 13.33 5.40
C LEU A 93 -2.04 13.70 5.28
N ASN A 94 -2.49 13.90 4.05
CA ASN A 94 -3.88 14.23 3.73
C ASN A 94 -4.77 13.00 3.59
N THR A 95 -4.16 11.84 3.46
CA THR A 95 -4.84 10.55 3.26
C THR A 95 -4.68 9.72 4.52
N LYS A 96 -5.68 8.92 4.86
CA LYS A 96 -5.50 7.88 5.89
C LYS A 96 -4.32 7.00 5.52
N TYR A 97 -3.63 6.52 6.53
CA TYR A 97 -2.45 5.70 6.30
C TYR A 97 -2.43 4.49 7.23
N ILE A 98 -1.67 3.48 6.82
CA ILE A 98 -1.30 2.35 7.64
C ILE A 98 0.21 2.14 7.51
N LYS A 99 0.89 2.01 8.65
CA LYS A 99 2.32 1.75 8.66
C LYS A 99 2.58 0.26 8.51
N VAL A 100 3.60 -0.08 7.74
CA VAL A 100 4.08 -1.45 7.63
C VAL A 100 5.21 -1.64 8.63
N VAL A 101 5.06 -2.64 9.50
CA VAL A 101 6.10 -3.06 10.44
C VAL A 101 6.77 -4.32 9.87
N ARG A 102 8.05 -4.20 9.54
CA ARG A 102 8.84 -5.31 9.01
C ARG A 102 9.52 -6.03 10.16
N VAL A 103 9.09 -7.26 10.43
CA VAL A 103 9.44 -8.00 11.64
C VAL A 103 10.58 -8.98 11.37
N LYS A 104 11.73 -8.79 12.02
CA LYS A 104 12.83 -9.74 12.09
C LYS A 104 12.68 -10.70 13.26
N ASP A 105 12.31 -10.16 14.42
CA ASP A 105 12.12 -10.94 15.66
C ASP A 105 11.00 -10.32 16.52
N LYS A 106 10.72 -10.95 17.65
CA LYS A 106 9.62 -10.53 18.53
C LYS A 106 9.76 -9.12 19.09
N LYS A 107 10.99 -8.60 19.23
CA LYS A 107 11.21 -7.26 19.78
C LYS A 107 10.67 -6.15 18.87
N ASP A 108 10.57 -6.41 17.56
CA ASP A 108 10.01 -5.46 16.60
C ASP A 108 8.52 -5.21 16.83
N LEU A 109 7.84 -6.06 17.60
CA LEU A 109 6.43 -5.94 17.95
C LEU A 109 6.17 -5.24 19.28
N VAL A 110 7.21 -4.98 20.08
CA VAL A 110 7.06 -4.55 21.50
C VAL A 110 6.58 -3.10 21.62
N ASN A 111 6.97 -2.23 20.71
CA ASN A 111 6.70 -0.79 20.78
C ASN A 111 5.53 -0.34 19.89
N LEU A 112 4.67 -1.27 19.48
CA LEU A 112 3.47 -0.92 18.73
C LEU A 112 2.46 -0.28 19.66
N ASN A 113 2.06 0.96 19.35
CA ASN A 113 1.02 1.66 20.10
C ASN A 113 -0.37 1.26 19.59
N LYS A 114 -1.41 2.03 19.96
CA LYS A 114 -2.80 1.68 19.63
C LYS A 114 -3.21 1.94 18.17
N GLU A 115 -2.27 2.29 17.30
CA GLU A 115 -2.56 2.48 15.87
C GLU A 115 -2.67 1.14 15.15
N TYR A 116 -3.26 1.17 13.97
CA TYR A 116 -3.31 0.00 13.10
C TYR A 116 -2.00 -0.15 12.33
N TYR A 117 -1.48 -1.36 12.29
CA TYR A 117 -0.26 -1.68 11.58
C TYR A 117 -0.48 -2.87 10.65
N LEU A 118 0.24 -2.88 9.54
CA LEU A 118 0.41 -4.07 8.72
C LEU A 118 1.76 -4.69 9.10
N VAL A 119 1.72 -5.96 9.47
CA VAL A 119 2.93 -6.69 9.88
C VAL A 119 3.41 -7.55 8.71
N ASP A 120 4.67 -7.43 8.37
CA ASP A 120 5.29 -8.19 7.29
C ASP A 120 6.62 -8.78 7.76
N ALA A 121 7.02 -9.89 7.16
CA ALA A 121 8.32 -10.48 7.43
C ALA A 121 9.43 -9.60 6.85
N PHE A 122 10.50 -9.39 7.63
CA PHE A 122 11.65 -8.64 7.13
C PHE A 122 12.42 -9.45 6.09
N VAL A 123 12.59 -8.87 4.91
CA VAL A 123 13.47 -9.36 3.85
C VAL A 123 14.29 -8.19 3.32
N ASP A 124 15.46 -8.44 2.74
CA ASP A 124 16.31 -7.37 2.21
C ASP A 124 15.70 -6.68 0.98
N ALA A 125 14.83 -7.36 0.26
CA ALA A 125 14.05 -6.80 -0.84
C ALA A 125 12.68 -6.30 -0.34
N PHE A 126 12.00 -5.47 -1.14
CA PHE A 126 10.67 -4.93 -0.82
C PHE A 126 9.58 -5.67 -1.60
N GLY A 127 8.56 -6.12 -0.87
CA GLY A 127 7.31 -6.67 -1.41
C GLY A 127 7.43 -8.08 -2.00
N GLY A 128 6.47 -8.89 -1.70
CA GLY A 128 6.06 -10.05 -2.49
C GLY A 128 7.08 -11.11 -2.88
N GLU A 129 8.05 -11.45 -2.06
CA GLU A 129 8.98 -12.55 -2.37
C GLU A 129 8.37 -13.95 -2.22
N GLY A 130 7.15 -14.05 -1.70
CA GLY A 130 6.51 -15.35 -1.51
C GLY A 130 7.09 -16.20 -0.41
N LYS A 131 7.87 -15.63 0.51
CA LYS A 131 8.39 -16.33 1.68
C LYS A 131 7.32 -16.46 2.74
N GLU A 132 7.40 -17.54 3.53
CA GLU A 132 6.48 -17.74 4.64
C GLU A 132 6.60 -16.62 5.66
N SER A 133 5.45 -16.16 6.16
CA SER A 133 5.38 -15.22 7.26
C SER A 133 5.79 -15.88 8.57
N LEU A 134 6.32 -15.07 9.47
CA LEU A 134 6.65 -15.53 10.81
C LEU A 134 5.42 -16.00 11.60
#